data_075900003edf1c592a187605f0583029
#
_entry.id   075900003edf1c592a187605f0583029
#
_cell.length_a   1.000
_cell.length_b   1.000
_cell.length_c   1.000
_cell.angle_alpha   90.00
_cell.angle_beta   90.00
_cell.angle_gamma   90.00
#
_symmetry.space_group_name_H-M   'P 1'
#
loop_
_entity.id
_entity.type
_entity.pdbx_description
1 polymer ?
#
loop_
_entity_poly.entity_id
_entity_poly.type
_entity_poly.pdbx_seq_one_letter_code
_entity_poly.pdbx_strand_id
1 'polypeptide(L)'
;ASRGLGDVYKRQMYTDVHAIIPARTILAVIALIVAALFVFAAFRGGWYLPAAGIAVTVVSALVIGAGYPFIIQQFRVRPNERELESQYIDRNINATLDAFGMKDLDLISYDQVTNETSANQLRQDADSTQQIRLLDPEIISPAVRQMKQSRPYYSFPDQFAVDRYNFPAKDGKMEKRDTVIAVRDINLDGLASSQRNWVNDHTVYTHGFGVVAAYGNQVTSEGLPSYWESSLSDKESGEIGDYEKRIYFSQASPEYSIVGAPKGADPKELDYQDAKNNKQVYTTFDGDGGPQVGNFLNKVLFALKFRSTDLFLSLIHISEP
;
A
#
# COMPACT_ATOMS: atom_id res chain seq x y z
N ALA A 1 -9.43 -18.91 -8.90
CA ALA A 1 -9.65 -17.88 -7.87
C ALA A 1 -8.61 -16.78 -7.93
N SER A 2 -8.52 -16.05 -9.01
CA SER A 2 -7.67 -14.87 -9.09
C SER A 2 -8.53 -13.60 -9.03
N ARG A 3 -9.17 -13.37 -7.89
CA ARG A 3 -9.64 -12.05 -7.51
C ARG A 3 -8.52 -11.37 -6.73
N GLY A 4 -7.34 -11.31 -7.38
CA GLY A 4 -6.21 -10.57 -6.88
C GLY A 4 -6.33 -9.12 -7.32
N LEU A 5 -5.72 -8.24 -6.60
CA LEU A 5 -5.25 -6.86 -6.83
C LEU A 5 -5.83 -6.04 -8.01
N GLY A 6 -6.42 -6.66 -9.04
CA GLY A 6 -7.07 -6.01 -10.17
C GLY A 6 -8.40 -5.31 -9.84
N ASP A 7 -9.04 -5.64 -8.71
CA ASP A 7 -10.31 -5.02 -8.31
C ASP A 7 -10.13 -3.71 -7.52
N VAL A 8 -8.95 -3.44 -7.00
CA VAL A 8 -8.67 -2.23 -6.22
C VAL A 8 -8.44 -1.03 -7.14
N TYR A 9 -7.90 -1.25 -8.32
CA TYR A 9 -7.73 -0.21 -9.35
C TYR A 9 -8.69 -0.49 -10.51
N LYS A 10 -9.94 -0.03 -10.40
CA LYS A 10 -10.85 0.00 -11.53
C LYS A 10 -10.28 0.94 -12.60
N ARG A 11 -9.53 0.35 -13.53
CA ARG A 11 -9.04 1.05 -14.72
C ARG A 11 -10.27 1.51 -15.51
N GLN A 12 -10.37 2.79 -15.79
CA GLN A 12 -11.39 3.28 -16.70
C GLN A 12 -11.16 2.68 -18.09
N MET A 13 -12.13 1.95 -18.58
CA MET A 13 -12.14 1.32 -19.90
C MET A 13 -13.21 1.96 -20.79
N TYR A 14 -13.23 1.63 -22.06
CA TYR A 14 -14.21 2.13 -23.01
C TYR A 14 -15.65 1.92 -22.51
N THR A 15 -15.96 0.71 -22.03
CA THR A 15 -17.29 0.37 -21.51
C THR A 15 -17.67 1.20 -20.29
N ASP A 16 -16.72 1.55 -19.41
CA ASP A 16 -17.00 2.40 -18.24
C ASP A 16 -17.49 3.76 -18.67
N VAL A 17 -16.79 4.39 -19.62
CA VAL A 17 -17.07 5.76 -20.06
C VAL A 17 -18.33 5.82 -20.93
N HIS A 18 -18.51 4.85 -21.85
CA HIS A 18 -19.56 4.91 -22.87
C HIS A 18 -20.83 4.13 -22.53
N ALA A 19 -20.79 3.26 -21.51
CA ALA A 19 -21.95 2.49 -21.11
C ALA A 19 -22.27 2.63 -19.61
N ILE A 20 -21.32 2.40 -18.71
CA ILE A 20 -21.61 2.35 -17.27
C ILE A 20 -21.93 3.74 -16.72
N ILE A 21 -21.13 4.76 -17.04
CA ILE A 21 -21.38 6.14 -16.55
C ILE A 21 -22.69 6.68 -17.07
N PRO A 22 -23.01 6.64 -18.40
CA PRO A 22 -24.30 7.05 -18.90
C PRO A 22 -25.46 6.25 -18.29
N ALA A 23 -25.32 4.93 -18.15
CA ALA A 23 -26.35 4.09 -17.53
C ALA A 23 -26.63 4.53 -16.09
N ARG A 24 -25.61 4.80 -15.28
CA ARG A 24 -25.76 5.29 -13.91
C ARG A 24 -26.44 6.65 -13.85
N THR A 25 -26.15 7.55 -14.79
CA THR A 25 -26.79 8.85 -14.88
C THR A 25 -28.29 8.70 -15.18
N ILE A 26 -28.65 7.83 -16.13
CA ILE A 26 -30.06 7.55 -16.45
C ILE A 26 -30.77 6.92 -15.23
N LEU A 27 -30.14 5.95 -14.57
CA LEU A 27 -30.69 5.33 -13.36
C LEU A 27 -30.88 6.34 -12.21
N ALA A 28 -29.97 7.30 -12.05
CA ALA A 28 -30.11 8.37 -11.07
C ALA A 28 -31.33 9.26 -11.37
N VAL A 29 -31.58 9.59 -12.63
CA VAL A 29 -32.77 10.34 -13.04
C VAL A 29 -34.06 9.53 -12.77
N ILE A 30 -34.07 8.24 -13.12
CA ILE A 30 -35.19 7.34 -12.82
C ILE A 30 -35.44 7.29 -11.32
N ALA A 31 -34.39 7.16 -10.51
CA ALA A 31 -34.51 7.13 -9.06
C ALA A 31 -35.11 8.44 -8.49
N LEU A 32 -34.74 9.61 -9.03
CA LEU A 32 -35.32 10.88 -8.66
C LEU A 32 -36.83 10.96 -9.01
N ILE A 33 -37.21 10.49 -10.20
CA ILE A 33 -38.63 10.44 -10.62
C ILE A 33 -39.39 9.51 -9.69
N VAL A 34 -38.85 8.34 -9.40
CA VAL A 34 -39.50 7.37 -8.49
C VAL A 34 -39.59 7.95 -7.08
N ALA A 35 -38.56 8.62 -6.58
CA ALA A 35 -38.62 9.31 -5.29
C ALA A 35 -39.76 10.36 -5.25
N ALA A 36 -39.92 11.16 -6.30
CA ALA A 36 -41.00 12.09 -6.41
C ALA A 36 -42.38 11.40 -6.41
N LEU A 37 -42.51 10.26 -7.10
CA LEU A 37 -43.75 9.44 -7.09
C LEU A 37 -44.05 8.90 -5.68
N PHE A 38 -43.02 8.49 -4.91
CA PHE A 38 -43.23 8.08 -3.52
C PHE A 38 -43.74 9.20 -2.64
N VAL A 39 -43.16 10.41 -2.77
CA VAL A 39 -43.65 11.61 -2.04
C VAL A 39 -45.10 11.90 -2.44
N PHE A 40 -45.42 11.88 -3.72
CA PHE A 40 -46.78 12.10 -4.20
C PHE A 40 -47.77 11.04 -3.66
N ALA A 41 -47.35 9.75 -3.66
CA ALA A 41 -48.15 8.65 -3.14
C ALA A 41 -48.45 8.79 -1.64
N ALA A 42 -47.51 9.35 -0.87
CA ALA A 42 -47.66 9.59 0.56
C ALA A 42 -48.80 10.58 0.86
N PHE A 43 -49.01 11.55 -0.03
CA PHE A 43 -50.13 12.51 0.12
C PHE A 43 -51.50 11.98 -0.35
N ARG A 44 -51.48 11.07 -1.36
CA ARG A 44 -52.72 10.62 -2.00
C ARG A 44 -53.24 9.30 -1.44
N GLY A 45 -52.44 8.56 -0.72
CA GLY A 45 -52.74 7.21 -0.24
C GLY A 45 -52.84 6.21 -1.40
N GLY A 46 -52.28 5.07 -1.26
CA GLY A 46 -52.32 3.98 -2.27
C GLY A 46 -50.95 3.36 -2.47
N TRP A 47 -50.90 2.06 -2.39
CA TRP A 47 -49.64 1.31 -2.46
C TRP A 47 -49.20 0.95 -3.91
N TYR A 48 -50.09 1.09 -4.90
CA TYR A 48 -49.81 0.74 -6.28
C TYR A 48 -48.70 1.59 -6.92
N LEU A 49 -48.69 2.90 -6.66
CA LEU A 49 -47.68 3.80 -7.20
C LEU A 49 -46.28 3.49 -6.66
N PRO A 50 -46.07 3.31 -5.35
CA PRO A 50 -44.80 2.83 -4.82
C PRO A 50 -44.36 1.49 -5.38
N ALA A 51 -45.27 0.51 -5.47
CA ALA A 51 -44.97 -0.82 -6.04
C ALA A 51 -44.52 -0.74 -7.50
N ALA A 52 -45.23 0.05 -8.30
CA ALA A 52 -44.85 0.31 -9.68
C ALA A 52 -43.49 1.00 -9.80
N GLY A 53 -43.20 1.98 -8.93
CA GLY A 53 -41.91 2.66 -8.86
C GLY A 53 -40.77 1.72 -8.56
N ILE A 54 -40.94 0.81 -7.58
CA ILE A 54 -39.95 -0.22 -7.27
C ILE A 54 -39.75 -1.14 -8.48
N ALA A 55 -40.81 -1.65 -9.10
CA ALA A 55 -40.71 -2.49 -10.26
C ALA A 55 -39.96 -1.84 -11.43
N VAL A 56 -40.27 -0.58 -11.73
CA VAL A 56 -39.56 0.20 -12.76
C VAL A 56 -38.08 0.34 -12.41
N THR A 57 -37.76 0.65 -11.14
CA THR A 57 -36.34 0.77 -10.71
C THR A 57 -35.58 -0.55 -10.89
N VAL A 58 -36.15 -1.66 -10.46
CA VAL A 58 -35.52 -2.99 -10.60
C VAL A 58 -35.33 -3.37 -12.07
N VAL A 59 -36.37 -3.22 -12.91
CA VAL A 59 -36.27 -3.51 -14.35
C VAL A 59 -35.22 -2.58 -15.00
N SER A 60 -35.25 -1.30 -14.71
CA SER A 60 -34.26 -0.36 -15.26
C SER A 60 -32.84 -0.68 -14.81
N ALA A 61 -32.65 -1.08 -13.57
CA ALA A 61 -31.32 -1.48 -13.06
C ALA A 61 -30.79 -2.74 -13.78
N LEU A 62 -31.65 -3.71 -14.07
CA LEU A 62 -31.28 -4.92 -14.81
C LEU A 62 -30.99 -4.61 -16.29
N VAL A 63 -31.87 -3.88 -16.95
CA VAL A 63 -31.76 -3.63 -18.41
C VAL A 63 -30.65 -2.59 -18.68
N ILE A 64 -30.72 -1.44 -18.03
CA ILE A 64 -29.83 -0.31 -18.30
C ILE A 64 -28.52 -0.47 -17.52
N GLY A 65 -28.60 -0.91 -16.26
CA GLY A 65 -27.42 -1.01 -15.38
C GLY A 65 -26.53 -2.21 -15.66
N ALA A 66 -27.10 -3.35 -16.06
CA ALA A 66 -26.35 -4.57 -16.33
C ALA A 66 -26.40 -4.98 -17.81
N GLY A 67 -27.58 -5.01 -18.43
CA GLY A 67 -27.76 -5.49 -19.80
C GLY A 67 -27.05 -4.63 -20.83
N TYR A 68 -27.24 -3.33 -20.77
CA TYR A 68 -26.62 -2.41 -21.74
C TYR A 68 -25.09 -2.44 -21.72
N PRO A 69 -24.40 -2.32 -20.57
CA PRO A 69 -22.95 -2.47 -20.53
C PRO A 69 -22.45 -3.82 -21.01
N PHE A 70 -23.17 -4.90 -20.68
CA PHE A 70 -22.85 -6.25 -21.16
C PHE A 70 -22.91 -6.34 -22.69
N ILE A 71 -23.96 -5.81 -23.32
CA ILE A 71 -24.09 -5.80 -24.78
C ILE A 71 -22.98 -5.00 -25.44
N ILE A 72 -22.67 -3.80 -24.93
CA ILE A 72 -21.56 -2.97 -25.44
C ILE A 72 -20.23 -3.72 -25.31
N GLN A 73 -19.95 -4.30 -24.16
CA GLN A 73 -18.71 -5.05 -23.94
C GLN A 73 -18.60 -6.25 -24.89
N GLN A 74 -19.68 -7.03 -25.03
CA GLN A 74 -19.64 -8.27 -25.80
C GLN A 74 -19.61 -8.07 -27.33
N PHE A 75 -20.41 -7.12 -27.84
CA PHE A 75 -20.62 -6.98 -29.27
C PHE A 75 -19.85 -5.82 -29.90
N ARG A 76 -19.43 -4.83 -29.12
CA ARG A 76 -18.69 -3.67 -29.64
C ARG A 76 -17.22 -3.66 -29.21
N VAL A 77 -16.93 -3.88 -27.93
CA VAL A 77 -15.57 -3.77 -27.41
C VAL A 77 -14.76 -5.01 -27.75
N ARG A 78 -15.23 -6.22 -27.39
CA ARG A 78 -14.47 -7.44 -27.62
C ARG A 78 -14.01 -7.66 -29.07
N PRO A 79 -14.83 -7.41 -30.11
CA PRO A 79 -14.37 -7.60 -31.48
C PRO A 79 -13.30 -6.58 -31.91
N ASN A 80 -13.27 -5.37 -31.31
CA ASN A 80 -12.40 -4.25 -31.64
C ASN A 80 -11.61 -3.71 -30.43
N GLU A 81 -11.28 -4.61 -29.49
CA GLU A 81 -10.70 -4.27 -28.20
C GLU A 81 -9.44 -3.42 -28.34
N ARG A 82 -8.54 -3.83 -29.24
CA ARG A 82 -7.25 -3.15 -29.45
C ARG A 82 -7.40 -1.70 -29.90
N GLU A 83 -8.37 -1.40 -30.72
CA GLU A 83 -8.61 -0.04 -31.23
C GLU A 83 -9.35 0.82 -30.18
N LEU A 84 -10.41 0.28 -29.58
CA LEU A 84 -11.27 1.00 -28.65
C LEU A 84 -10.63 1.22 -27.27
N GLU A 85 -9.81 0.29 -26.83
CA GLU A 85 -9.16 0.37 -25.51
C GLU A 85 -7.78 1.04 -25.53
N SER A 86 -7.14 1.20 -26.72
CA SER A 86 -5.78 1.75 -26.82
C SER A 86 -5.61 3.08 -26.08
N GLN A 87 -6.56 4.00 -26.26
CA GLN A 87 -6.52 5.32 -25.61
C GLN A 87 -6.60 5.21 -24.07
N TYR A 88 -7.37 4.25 -23.56
CA TYR A 88 -7.52 4.03 -22.12
C TYR A 88 -6.31 3.32 -21.54
N ILE A 89 -5.73 2.39 -22.29
CA ILE A 89 -4.47 1.71 -21.95
C ILE A 89 -3.35 2.74 -21.85
N ASP A 90 -3.19 3.63 -22.84
CA ASP A 90 -2.18 4.68 -22.82
C ASP A 90 -2.34 5.62 -21.64
N ARG A 91 -3.57 6.02 -21.29
CA ARG A 91 -3.84 6.83 -20.10
C ARG A 91 -3.44 6.11 -18.81
N ASN A 92 -3.76 4.81 -18.70
CA ASN A 92 -3.42 4.02 -17.54
C ASN A 92 -1.90 3.81 -17.42
N ILE A 93 -1.20 3.58 -18.54
CA ILE A 93 0.27 3.49 -18.58
C ILE A 93 0.88 4.81 -18.11
N ASN A 94 0.47 5.94 -18.68
CA ASN A 94 0.99 7.25 -18.31
C ASN A 94 0.71 7.60 -16.84
N ALA A 95 -0.49 7.30 -16.33
CA ALA A 95 -0.82 7.52 -14.93
C ALA A 95 0.00 6.62 -14.00
N THR A 96 0.29 5.39 -14.42
CA THR A 96 1.14 4.47 -13.66
C THR A 96 2.59 4.96 -13.65
N LEU A 97 3.13 5.35 -14.80
CA LEU A 97 4.48 5.90 -14.89
C LEU A 97 4.64 7.16 -14.03
N ASP A 98 3.63 8.02 -14.04
CA ASP A 98 3.61 9.25 -13.23
C ASP A 98 3.56 8.93 -11.73
N ALA A 99 2.69 8.00 -11.33
CA ALA A 99 2.55 7.57 -9.94
C ALA A 99 3.82 6.93 -9.34
N PHE A 100 4.60 6.25 -10.18
CA PHE A 100 5.88 5.65 -9.79
C PHE A 100 7.10 6.55 -10.07
N GLY A 101 6.90 7.79 -10.52
CA GLY A 101 8.00 8.71 -10.86
C GLY A 101 8.85 8.24 -12.05
N MET A 102 8.28 7.42 -12.93
CA MET A 102 8.97 6.82 -14.08
C MET A 102 8.66 7.52 -15.41
N LYS A 103 8.07 8.71 -15.36
CA LYS A 103 7.66 9.45 -16.57
C LYS A 103 8.83 9.92 -17.41
N ASP A 104 9.95 10.23 -16.75
CA ASP A 104 11.17 10.77 -17.37
C ASP A 104 12.25 9.68 -17.53
N LEU A 105 11.84 8.40 -17.70
CA LEU A 105 12.77 7.32 -17.98
C LEU A 105 13.45 7.53 -19.33
N ASP A 106 14.77 7.59 -19.32
CA ASP A 106 15.58 7.55 -20.52
C ASP A 106 15.79 6.10 -20.97
N LEU A 107 15.16 5.75 -22.09
CA LEU A 107 15.29 4.43 -22.69
C LEU A 107 16.53 4.35 -23.55
N ILE A 108 17.62 3.82 -22.99
CA ILE A 108 18.85 3.59 -23.72
C ILE A 108 18.74 2.24 -24.44
N SER A 109 18.74 2.28 -25.78
CA SER A 109 18.79 1.07 -26.60
C SER A 109 20.17 0.43 -26.47
N TYR A 110 20.23 -0.78 -25.90
CA TYR A 110 21.47 -1.55 -25.80
C TYR A 110 21.58 -2.50 -26.99
N ASP A 111 22.58 -2.27 -27.83
CA ASP A 111 22.87 -3.13 -28.97
C ASP A 111 23.79 -4.26 -28.49
N GLN A 112 23.29 -5.50 -28.45
CA GLN A 112 24.02 -6.66 -27.93
C GLN A 112 25.12 -7.18 -28.84
N VAL A 113 25.31 -6.57 -30.01
CA VAL A 113 26.36 -6.96 -30.96
C VAL A 113 27.67 -6.31 -30.55
N THR A 114 28.42 -6.91 -29.65
CA THR A 114 29.77 -6.49 -29.30
C THR A 114 30.79 -7.20 -30.17
N ASN A 115 31.17 -6.53 -31.24
CA ASN A 115 32.42 -6.84 -31.98
C ASN A 115 33.61 -5.97 -31.51
N GLU A 116 33.48 -5.33 -30.33
CA GLU A 116 34.43 -4.33 -29.90
C GLU A 116 35.37 -4.82 -28.81
N THR A 117 36.63 -4.95 -29.18
CA THR A 117 37.76 -5.27 -28.30
C THR A 117 38.51 -4.03 -27.82
N SER A 118 37.88 -2.86 -27.74
CA SER A 118 38.58 -1.67 -27.30
C SER A 118 38.57 -1.52 -25.78
N ALA A 119 39.76 -1.27 -25.20
CA ALA A 119 39.92 -1.07 -23.75
C ALA A 119 39.08 0.08 -23.16
N ASN A 120 38.64 1.04 -24.00
CA ASN A 120 37.78 2.12 -23.57
C ASN A 120 36.32 1.68 -23.42
N GLN A 121 35.85 0.75 -24.22
CA GLN A 121 34.51 0.20 -24.15
C GLN A 121 34.39 -0.75 -22.95
N LEU A 122 35.41 -1.57 -22.71
CA LEU A 122 35.52 -2.40 -21.49
C LEU A 122 35.53 -1.55 -20.21
N ARG A 123 36.05 -0.31 -20.25
CA ARG A 123 35.99 0.62 -19.10
C ARG A 123 34.61 1.26 -18.92
N GLN A 124 33.89 1.54 -19.99
CA GLN A 124 32.50 1.98 -19.94
C GLN A 124 31.57 0.83 -19.49
N ASP A 125 31.86 -0.38 -19.95
CA ASP A 125 31.16 -1.60 -19.50
C ASP A 125 31.55 -2.02 -18.07
N ALA A 126 32.71 -1.55 -17.54
CA ALA A 126 33.11 -1.77 -16.16
C ALA A 126 32.13 -1.13 -15.17
N ASP A 127 31.50 -0.01 -15.51
CA ASP A 127 30.41 0.57 -14.73
C ASP A 127 29.21 -0.38 -14.68
N SER A 128 28.94 -1.13 -15.76
CA SER A 128 27.91 -2.17 -15.78
C SER A 128 28.29 -3.40 -14.98
N THR A 129 29.55 -3.81 -14.99
CA THR A 129 30.01 -4.99 -14.23
C THR A 129 30.10 -4.72 -12.72
N GLN A 130 30.38 -3.51 -12.30
CA GLN A 130 30.32 -3.10 -10.88
C GLN A 130 28.88 -3.12 -10.34
N GLN A 131 27.89 -3.13 -11.21
CA GLN A 131 26.47 -3.20 -10.88
C GLN A 131 25.90 -4.62 -10.89
N ILE A 132 26.72 -5.65 -11.13
CA ILE A 132 26.27 -7.04 -11.05
C ILE A 132 25.97 -7.36 -9.59
N ARG A 133 24.69 -7.60 -9.34
CA ARG A 133 24.21 -7.95 -8.02
C ARG A 133 24.62 -9.39 -7.67
N LEU A 134 25.24 -9.57 -6.52
CA LEU A 134 25.59 -10.88 -5.96
C LEU A 134 24.52 -11.37 -4.97
N LEU A 135 23.82 -10.44 -4.31
CA LEU A 135 22.77 -10.76 -3.35
C LEU A 135 21.43 -10.88 -4.06
N ASP A 136 20.86 -12.08 -4.07
CA ASP A 136 19.51 -12.31 -4.57
C ASP A 136 18.49 -11.89 -3.50
N PRO A 137 17.52 -10.97 -3.85
CA PRO A 137 16.54 -10.44 -2.90
C PRO A 137 15.62 -11.49 -2.27
N GLU A 138 15.35 -12.61 -2.96
CA GLU A 138 14.54 -13.71 -2.42
C GLU A 138 15.38 -14.61 -1.48
N ILE A 139 16.60 -14.93 -1.90
CA ILE A 139 17.48 -15.83 -1.13
C ILE A 139 17.97 -15.18 0.16
N ILE A 140 18.19 -13.86 0.15
CA ILE A 140 18.68 -13.14 1.32
C ILE A 140 17.61 -12.97 2.42
N SER A 141 16.32 -12.92 2.06
CA SER A 141 15.24 -12.62 3.00
C SER A 141 15.20 -13.57 4.21
N PRO A 142 15.27 -14.90 4.08
CA PRO A 142 15.32 -15.81 5.23
C PRO A 142 16.51 -15.58 6.14
N ALA A 143 17.70 -15.30 5.58
CA ALA A 143 18.90 -15.02 6.37
C ALA A 143 18.77 -13.73 7.16
N VAL A 144 18.24 -12.67 6.55
CA VAL A 144 17.99 -11.39 7.24
C VAL A 144 16.92 -11.54 8.32
N ARG A 145 15.85 -12.28 8.07
CA ARG A 145 14.84 -12.59 9.10
C ARG A 145 15.51 -13.25 10.32
N GLN A 146 16.29 -14.26 10.10
CA GLN A 146 16.97 -14.96 11.19
C GLN A 146 17.89 -14.05 12.00
N MET A 147 18.62 -13.14 11.35
CA MET A 147 19.61 -12.30 12.01
C MET A 147 19.03 -10.99 12.59
N LYS A 148 18.03 -10.40 11.94
CA LYS A 148 17.61 -9.02 12.16
C LYS A 148 16.15 -8.86 12.60
N GLN A 149 15.31 -9.88 12.47
CA GLN A 149 13.90 -9.77 12.89
C GLN A 149 13.73 -9.47 14.38
N SER A 150 14.57 -10.06 15.20
CA SER A 150 14.72 -9.90 16.65
C SER A 150 13.46 -10.21 17.49
N ARG A 151 12.27 -9.92 17.03
CA ARG A 151 11.00 -10.12 17.74
C ARG A 151 9.93 -10.69 16.81
N PRO A 152 9.02 -11.56 17.31
CA PRO A 152 8.02 -12.22 16.47
C PRO A 152 6.96 -11.27 15.91
N TYR A 153 6.72 -10.14 16.55
CA TYR A 153 5.78 -9.12 16.08
C TYR A 153 6.34 -8.22 14.96
N TYR A 154 7.57 -8.50 14.50
CA TYR A 154 8.15 -7.90 13.31
C TYR A 154 8.40 -8.95 12.24
N SER A 155 8.38 -8.53 10.99
CA SER A 155 8.82 -9.35 9.87
C SER A 155 9.47 -8.50 8.78
N PHE A 156 10.22 -9.19 7.93
CA PHE A 156 10.69 -8.63 6.66
C PHE A 156 9.89 -9.28 5.53
N PRO A 157 9.69 -8.60 4.38
CA PRO A 157 9.03 -9.17 3.22
C PRO A 157 9.77 -10.42 2.69
N ASP A 158 9.05 -11.26 1.96
CA ASP A 158 9.65 -12.46 1.35
C ASP A 158 10.68 -12.11 0.29
N GLN A 159 10.46 -11.03 -0.42
CA GLN A 159 11.37 -10.47 -1.41
C GLN A 159 11.74 -9.05 -1.04
N PHE A 160 13.05 -8.76 -1.01
CA PHE A 160 13.55 -7.41 -0.73
C PHE A 160 13.49 -6.55 -1.98
N ALA A 161 13.34 -5.25 -1.79
CA ALA A 161 13.44 -4.29 -2.88
C ALA A 161 14.90 -4.11 -3.30
N VAL A 162 15.07 -3.78 -4.57
CA VAL A 162 16.39 -3.43 -5.15
C VAL A 162 16.34 -1.99 -5.59
N ASP A 163 17.32 -1.23 -5.16
CA ASP A 163 17.43 0.19 -5.51
C ASP A 163 18.90 0.59 -5.67
N ARG A 164 19.16 1.81 -6.11
CA ARG A 164 20.49 2.35 -6.34
C ARG A 164 20.70 3.63 -5.57
N TYR A 165 21.74 3.63 -4.74
CA TYR A 165 22.11 4.79 -3.94
C TYR A 165 23.49 5.31 -4.31
N ASN A 166 23.71 6.60 -4.10
CA ASN A 166 25.01 7.23 -4.29
C ASN A 166 25.80 7.18 -2.98
N PHE A 167 26.97 6.56 -3.02
CA PHE A 167 27.89 6.47 -1.89
C PHE A 167 29.18 7.21 -2.18
N PRO A 168 29.85 7.80 -1.18
CA PRO A 168 31.18 8.34 -1.34
C PRO A 168 32.16 7.18 -1.59
N ALA A 169 32.83 7.21 -2.73
CA ALA A 169 33.93 6.28 -3.01
C ALA A 169 35.22 6.72 -2.30
N LYS A 170 36.21 5.82 -2.25
CA LYS A 170 37.51 6.09 -1.59
C LYS A 170 38.28 7.26 -2.18
N ASP A 171 38.00 7.63 -3.42
CA ASP A 171 38.57 8.78 -4.13
C ASP A 171 37.78 10.09 -3.91
N GLY A 172 36.73 10.05 -3.09
CA GLY A 172 35.85 11.20 -2.79
C GLY A 172 34.79 11.47 -3.84
N LYS A 173 34.71 10.68 -4.90
CA LYS A 173 33.61 10.79 -5.88
C LYS A 173 32.39 10.02 -5.40
N MET A 174 31.21 10.42 -5.90
CA MET A 174 29.97 9.68 -5.63
C MET A 174 29.86 8.52 -6.64
N GLU A 175 29.68 7.32 -6.13
CA GLU A 175 29.52 6.10 -6.90
C GLU A 175 28.12 5.54 -6.67
N LYS A 176 27.42 5.20 -7.75
CA LYS A 176 26.14 4.49 -7.67
C LYS A 176 26.39 3.02 -7.39
N ARG A 177 25.73 2.50 -6.35
CA ARG A 177 25.80 1.08 -5.99
C ARG A 177 24.43 0.48 -5.85
N ASP A 178 24.28 -0.73 -6.36
CA ASP A 178 23.08 -1.55 -6.14
C ASP A 178 22.94 -1.87 -4.66
N THR A 179 21.71 -1.77 -4.18
CA THR A 179 21.35 -2.04 -2.79
C THR A 179 20.17 -2.97 -2.73
N VAL A 180 20.21 -3.89 -1.80
CA VAL A 180 19.05 -4.70 -1.40
C VAL A 180 18.53 -4.13 -0.10
N ILE A 181 17.27 -3.67 -0.10
CA ILE A 181 16.68 -2.91 1.00
C ILE A 181 15.32 -3.47 1.40
N ALA A 182 15.03 -3.47 2.69
CA ALA A 182 13.72 -3.80 3.22
C ALA A 182 13.43 -3.06 4.52
N VAL A 183 12.16 -2.77 4.73
CA VAL A 183 11.64 -2.27 6.00
C VAL A 183 11.32 -3.44 6.93
N ARG A 184 11.50 -3.25 8.23
CA ARG A 184 11.06 -4.20 9.25
C ARG A 184 9.64 -3.85 9.65
N ASP A 185 8.70 -4.57 9.06
CA ASP A 185 7.28 -4.31 9.16
C ASP A 185 6.62 -4.98 10.36
N ILE A 186 5.42 -4.54 10.71
CA ILE A 186 4.62 -5.17 11.77
C ILE A 186 4.13 -6.56 11.33
N ASN A 187 4.10 -7.50 12.26
CA ASN A 187 3.61 -8.85 12.05
C ASN A 187 2.75 -9.30 13.24
N LEU A 188 1.47 -9.00 13.19
CA LEU A 188 0.55 -9.39 14.26
C LEU A 188 0.39 -10.90 14.38
N ASP A 189 0.53 -11.65 13.29
CA ASP A 189 0.42 -13.11 13.30
C ASP A 189 1.59 -13.81 14.01
N GLY A 190 2.70 -13.10 14.18
CA GLY A 190 3.84 -13.56 14.98
C GLY A 190 3.61 -13.47 16.50
N LEU A 191 2.58 -12.77 16.95
CA LEU A 191 2.23 -12.67 18.36
C LEU A 191 1.62 -13.99 18.88
N ALA A 192 1.96 -14.35 20.12
CA ALA A 192 1.30 -15.47 20.79
C ALA A 192 -0.20 -15.18 20.98
N SER A 193 -1.05 -16.23 20.93
CA SER A 193 -2.50 -16.07 21.06
C SER A 193 -2.92 -15.37 22.36
N SER A 194 -2.13 -15.51 23.43
CA SER A 194 -2.36 -14.81 24.70
C SER A 194 -2.08 -13.30 24.65
N GLN A 195 -1.35 -12.85 23.65
CA GLN A 195 -1.01 -11.43 23.42
C GLN A 195 -1.95 -10.79 22.40
N ARG A 196 -2.68 -11.58 21.62
CA ARG A 196 -3.66 -11.11 20.64
C ARG A 196 -4.93 -10.68 21.33
N ASN A 197 -5.22 -9.42 21.30
CA ASN A 197 -6.48 -8.81 21.74
C ASN A 197 -6.64 -7.47 21.03
N TRP A 198 -7.86 -6.95 21.05
CA TRP A 198 -8.18 -5.72 20.31
C TRP A 198 -7.24 -4.54 20.67
N VAL A 199 -6.92 -4.35 21.96
CA VAL A 199 -6.03 -3.25 22.39
C VAL A 199 -4.64 -3.42 21.81
N ASN A 200 -4.05 -4.60 21.95
CA ASN A 200 -2.71 -4.86 21.43
C ASN A 200 -2.67 -4.74 19.91
N ASP A 201 -3.64 -5.32 19.23
CA ASP A 201 -3.64 -5.39 17.76
C ASP A 201 -3.89 -4.02 17.09
N HIS A 202 -4.58 -3.10 17.79
CA HIS A 202 -4.95 -1.81 17.17
C HIS A 202 -4.37 -0.58 17.85
N THR A 203 -3.80 -0.68 19.05
CA THR A 203 -3.28 0.50 19.79
C THR A 203 -1.85 0.36 20.29
N VAL A 204 -1.30 -0.86 20.36
CA VAL A 204 0.06 -1.11 20.84
C VAL A 204 0.97 -1.48 19.68
N TYR A 205 0.63 -2.53 18.94
CA TYR A 205 1.40 -3.00 17.78
C TYR A 205 0.87 -2.35 16.51
N THR A 206 1.10 -1.05 16.35
CA THR A 206 0.49 -0.21 15.32
C THR A 206 1.36 0.02 14.10
N HIS A 207 2.67 -0.22 14.22
CA HIS A 207 3.64 0.13 13.17
C HIS A 207 4.87 -0.78 13.18
N GLY A 208 5.52 -0.88 12.04
CA GLY A 208 6.84 -1.44 11.89
C GLY A 208 7.92 -0.47 12.33
N PHE A 209 9.17 -0.94 12.50
CA PHE A 209 10.25 -0.09 12.96
C PHE A 209 11.59 -0.48 12.34
N GLY A 210 12.21 0.46 11.63
CA GLY A 210 13.55 0.37 11.12
C GLY A 210 13.67 -0.20 9.71
N VAL A 211 14.83 0.03 9.13
CA VAL A 211 15.21 -0.35 7.77
C VAL A 211 16.49 -1.14 7.80
N VAL A 212 16.62 -2.12 6.93
CA VAL A 212 17.88 -2.78 6.64
C VAL A 212 18.23 -2.60 5.18
N ALA A 213 19.46 -2.23 4.89
CA ALA A 213 19.97 -2.10 3.53
C ALA A 213 21.40 -2.62 3.45
N ALA A 214 21.65 -3.46 2.45
CA ALA A 214 22.94 -4.07 2.20
C ALA A 214 23.41 -3.75 0.78
N TYR A 215 24.73 -3.64 0.60
CA TYR A 215 25.29 -3.53 -0.75
C TYR A 215 24.96 -4.78 -1.56
N GLY A 216 24.40 -4.60 -2.75
CA GLY A 216 23.96 -5.71 -3.60
C GLY A 216 25.12 -6.58 -4.14
N ASN A 217 26.34 -6.06 -4.13
CA ASN A 217 27.53 -6.69 -4.68
C ASN A 217 28.67 -6.93 -3.65
N GLN A 218 28.37 -6.82 -2.35
CA GLN A 218 29.37 -7.00 -1.28
C GLN A 218 28.84 -7.95 -0.21
N VAL A 219 29.77 -8.78 0.26
CA VAL A 219 29.56 -9.65 1.41
C VAL A 219 30.71 -9.46 2.41
N THR A 220 30.45 -9.80 3.67
CA THR A 220 31.49 -9.85 4.70
C THR A 220 32.44 -11.01 4.46
N SER A 221 33.54 -11.07 5.21
CA SER A 221 34.48 -12.21 5.20
C SER A 221 33.83 -13.57 5.53
N GLU A 222 32.69 -13.53 6.21
CA GLU A 222 31.89 -14.69 6.61
C GLU A 222 30.82 -15.07 5.58
N GLY A 223 30.76 -14.37 4.43
CA GLY A 223 29.74 -14.56 3.40
C GLY A 223 28.38 -13.97 3.72
N LEU A 224 28.28 -13.16 4.78
CA LEU A 224 27.04 -12.50 5.17
C LEU A 224 26.85 -11.17 4.40
N PRO A 225 25.62 -10.66 4.28
CA PRO A 225 25.36 -9.35 3.66
C PRO A 225 26.13 -8.21 4.35
N SER A 226 26.76 -7.37 3.55
CA SER A 226 27.43 -6.17 4.05
C SER A 226 26.41 -5.03 4.17
N TYR A 227 25.89 -4.82 5.39
CA TYR A 227 24.92 -3.77 5.65
C TYR A 227 25.58 -2.40 5.73
N TRP A 228 25.01 -1.42 5.04
CA TRP A 228 25.32 -0.01 5.20
C TRP A 228 24.25 0.73 6.01
N GLU A 229 23.05 0.13 6.13
CA GLU A 229 21.99 0.60 7.01
C GLU A 229 21.38 -0.60 7.77
N SER A 230 21.23 -0.46 9.08
CA SER A 230 20.62 -1.50 9.92
C SER A 230 20.11 -0.88 11.22
N SER A 231 19.44 0.28 11.12
CA SER A 231 18.92 1.03 12.27
C SER A 231 17.61 0.42 12.75
N LEU A 232 17.71 -0.58 13.61
CA LEU A 232 16.57 -1.31 14.19
C LEU A 232 16.24 -0.86 15.63
N SER A 233 16.90 0.17 16.10
CA SER A 233 16.67 0.88 17.38
C SER A 233 17.12 2.34 17.25
N ASP A 234 16.72 3.20 18.19
CA ASP A 234 17.18 4.60 18.19
C ASP A 234 18.68 4.76 18.46
N LYS A 235 19.30 3.71 19.01
CA LYS A 235 20.74 3.69 19.32
C LYS A 235 21.61 3.25 18.14
N GLU A 236 21.00 2.79 17.08
CA GLU A 236 21.68 2.35 15.88
C GLU A 236 21.47 3.41 14.79
N SER A 237 22.52 3.79 14.13
CA SER A 237 22.50 4.67 12.96
C SER A 237 23.28 4.01 11.84
N GLY A 238 22.78 4.17 10.63
CA GLY A 238 23.46 3.77 9.41
C GLY A 238 23.91 4.99 8.60
N GLU A 239 24.16 4.78 7.33
CA GLU A 239 24.64 5.83 6.42
C GLU A 239 23.51 6.77 5.92
N ILE A 240 22.23 6.42 6.16
CA ILE A 240 21.09 7.30 5.80
C ILE A 240 21.07 8.58 6.66
N GLY A 241 21.62 8.52 7.88
CA GLY A 241 21.52 9.60 8.86
C GLY A 241 20.20 9.57 9.64
N ASP A 242 19.69 10.75 10.03
CA ASP A 242 18.41 10.83 10.73
C ASP A 242 17.24 10.74 9.76
N TYR A 243 16.37 9.78 10.00
CA TYR A 243 15.12 9.58 9.27
C TYR A 243 14.04 9.02 10.21
N GLU A 244 12.76 9.15 9.81
CA GLU A 244 11.66 8.53 10.56
C GLU A 244 11.70 7.01 10.39
N LYS A 245 11.93 6.30 11.50
CA LYS A 245 12.07 4.83 11.52
C LYS A 245 10.75 4.09 11.66
N ARG A 246 9.68 4.79 12.02
CA ARG A 246 8.35 4.21 12.25
C ARG A 246 7.58 4.06 10.95
N ILE A 247 7.03 2.88 10.74
CA ILE A 247 6.37 2.51 9.49
C ILE A 247 4.89 2.23 9.78
N TYR A 248 4.09 3.28 9.72
CA TYR A 248 2.65 3.19 9.98
C TYR A 248 1.84 2.73 8.77
N PHE A 249 2.36 2.93 7.57
CA PHE A 249 1.68 2.60 6.33
C PHE A 249 2.53 1.65 5.50
N SER A 250 2.10 0.40 5.40
CA SER A 250 2.79 -0.64 4.64
C SER A 250 1.80 -1.66 4.11
N GLN A 251 2.29 -2.63 3.34
CA GLN A 251 1.47 -3.74 2.86
C GLN A 251 1.06 -4.72 3.97
N ALA A 252 1.84 -4.80 5.05
CA ALA A 252 1.56 -5.65 6.20
C ALA A 252 0.78 -4.92 7.32
N SER A 253 0.49 -3.63 7.15
CA SER A 253 -0.31 -2.88 8.11
C SER A 253 -1.69 -3.52 8.30
N PRO A 254 -2.21 -3.59 9.53
CA PRO A 254 -3.56 -4.08 9.79
C PRO A 254 -4.61 -3.21 9.09
N GLU A 255 -5.84 -3.72 8.98
CA GLU A 255 -6.95 -3.01 8.33
C GLU A 255 -7.15 -1.59 8.89
N TYR A 256 -6.91 -1.43 10.19
CA TYR A 256 -6.83 -0.13 10.85
C TYR A 256 -5.96 -0.19 12.11
N SER A 257 -5.36 0.94 12.45
CA SER A 257 -4.69 1.17 13.74
C SER A 257 -5.20 2.48 14.33
N ILE A 258 -5.25 2.55 15.65
CA ILE A 258 -5.59 3.77 16.39
C ILE A 258 -4.30 4.29 16.98
N VAL A 259 -3.86 5.44 16.49
CA VAL A 259 -2.59 6.05 16.83
C VAL A 259 -2.79 7.47 17.36
N GLY A 260 -1.77 8.00 18.00
CA GLY A 260 -1.84 9.30 18.66
C GLY A 260 -2.50 9.23 20.03
N ALA A 261 -2.27 10.26 20.82
CA ALA A 261 -2.86 10.40 22.15
C ALA A 261 -3.14 11.88 22.47
N PRO A 262 -4.05 12.17 23.39
CA PRO A 262 -4.22 13.53 23.91
C PRO A 262 -2.91 14.05 24.51
N LYS A 263 -2.70 15.37 24.46
CA LYS A 263 -1.51 16.00 25.05
C LYS A 263 -1.38 15.65 26.54
N GLY A 264 -0.23 15.08 26.91
CA GLY A 264 0.07 14.69 28.28
C GLY A 264 -0.31 13.26 28.66
N ALA A 265 -0.88 12.48 27.74
CA ALA A 265 -1.09 11.04 27.97
C ALA A 265 0.22 10.26 27.76
N ASP A 266 0.32 9.11 28.46
CA ASP A 266 1.46 8.22 28.32
C ASP A 266 1.50 7.57 26.94
N PRO A 267 2.69 7.44 26.32
CA PRO A 267 2.87 6.73 25.05
C PRO A 267 2.44 5.27 25.16
N LYS A 268 1.70 4.76 24.15
CA LYS A 268 1.19 3.38 24.14
C LYS A 268 1.65 2.57 22.92
N GLU A 269 2.08 3.22 21.88
CA GLU A 269 2.50 2.58 20.63
C GLU A 269 3.91 2.04 20.79
N LEU A 270 4.12 0.76 20.57
CA LEU A 270 5.39 0.10 20.81
C LEU A 270 6.33 0.30 19.61
N ASP A 271 7.43 1.03 19.81
CA ASP A 271 8.50 1.18 18.82
C ASP A 271 9.34 -0.10 18.72
N TYR A 272 10.00 -0.47 19.82
CA TYR A 272 10.85 -1.65 19.88
C TYR A 272 11.15 -2.07 21.32
N GLN A 273 11.74 -3.21 21.48
CA GLN A 273 12.27 -3.67 22.76
C GLN A 273 13.79 -3.69 22.70
N ASP A 274 14.42 -2.90 23.57
CA ASP A 274 15.87 -2.82 23.67
C ASP A 274 16.47 -4.19 24.04
N ALA A 275 17.36 -4.68 23.19
CA ALA A 275 17.97 -6.01 23.36
C ALA A 275 18.87 -6.11 24.61
N LYS A 276 19.45 -5.00 25.09
CA LYS A 276 20.40 -5.01 26.19
C LYS A 276 19.73 -5.06 27.58
N ASN A 277 18.64 -4.32 27.75
CA ASN A 277 17.97 -4.18 29.05
C ASN A 277 16.55 -4.73 29.05
N ASN A 278 16.10 -5.29 27.91
CA ASN A 278 14.76 -5.83 27.68
C ASN A 278 13.63 -4.81 27.92
N LYS A 279 13.96 -3.50 27.91
CA LYS A 279 13.00 -2.43 28.13
C LYS A 279 12.24 -2.13 26.82
N GLN A 280 10.94 -2.02 26.93
CA GLN A 280 10.08 -1.59 25.85
C GLN A 280 10.15 -0.07 25.68
N VAL A 281 10.26 0.40 24.47
CA VAL A 281 10.25 1.81 24.08
C VAL A 281 8.91 2.08 23.40
N TYR A 282 8.21 3.09 23.90
CA TYR A 282 6.91 3.49 23.42
C TYR A 282 6.94 4.89 22.84
N THR A 283 6.09 5.13 21.88
CA THR A 283 5.89 6.42 21.22
C THR A 283 4.42 6.81 21.19
N THR A 284 4.18 8.00 20.69
CA THR A 284 2.87 8.51 20.31
C THR A 284 2.99 9.12 18.93
N PHE A 285 2.15 8.70 17.99
CA PHE A 285 2.12 9.25 16.65
C PHE A 285 1.82 10.75 16.69
N ASP A 286 2.68 11.53 16.06
CA ASP A 286 2.62 13.00 15.96
C ASP A 286 2.57 13.51 14.51
N GLY A 287 2.50 12.59 13.54
CA GLY A 287 2.44 12.92 12.12
C GLY A 287 1.05 13.31 11.64
N ASP A 288 1.00 13.83 10.42
CA ASP A 288 -0.25 14.11 9.72
C ASP A 288 -0.74 12.84 8.99
N GLY A 289 -1.94 12.40 9.28
CA GLY A 289 -2.54 11.29 8.56
C GLY A 289 -3.72 10.64 9.28
N GLY A 290 -4.56 10.01 8.49
CA GLY A 290 -5.75 9.33 8.96
C GLY A 290 -6.88 10.25 9.44
N PRO A 291 -8.10 9.73 9.51
CA PRO A 291 -9.24 10.47 10.01
C PRO A 291 -9.22 10.56 11.54
N GLN A 292 -9.53 11.71 12.08
CA GLN A 292 -9.65 11.90 13.52
C GLN A 292 -10.83 11.11 14.10
N VAL A 293 -10.55 10.24 15.08
CA VAL A 293 -11.57 9.42 15.76
C VAL A 293 -12.09 10.08 17.05
N GLY A 294 -11.61 11.29 17.40
CA GLY A 294 -11.94 11.99 18.65
C GLY A 294 -13.41 12.38 18.82
N ASN A 295 -14.17 12.49 17.76
CA ASN A 295 -15.54 12.94 17.77
C ASN A 295 -16.53 11.74 17.76
N PHE A 296 -17.63 11.86 18.50
CA PHE A 296 -18.63 10.77 18.68
C PHE A 296 -19.18 10.23 17.36
N LEU A 297 -19.49 11.09 16.39
CA LEU A 297 -20.03 10.69 15.09
C LEU A 297 -19.01 9.83 14.32
N ASN A 298 -17.75 10.25 14.31
CA ASN A 298 -16.68 9.50 13.65
C ASN A 298 -16.48 8.13 14.33
N LYS A 299 -16.55 8.09 15.67
CA LYS A 299 -16.47 6.81 16.43
C LYS A 299 -17.55 5.83 15.99
N VAL A 300 -18.81 6.30 15.94
CA VAL A 300 -19.94 5.47 15.49
C VAL A 300 -19.75 5.02 14.04
N LEU A 301 -19.36 5.93 13.14
CA LEU A 301 -19.14 5.59 11.72
C LEU A 301 -18.04 4.56 11.53
N PHE A 302 -16.90 4.70 12.23
CA PHE A 302 -15.82 3.74 12.14
C PHE A 302 -16.14 2.41 12.83
N ALA A 303 -16.82 2.42 13.98
CA ALA A 303 -17.30 1.21 14.62
C ALA A 303 -18.25 0.41 13.70
N LEU A 304 -19.13 1.08 13.00
CA LEU A 304 -20.01 0.47 11.98
C LEU A 304 -19.22 -0.02 10.76
N LYS A 305 -18.27 0.78 10.26
CA LYS A 305 -17.44 0.42 9.10
C LYS A 305 -16.64 -0.85 9.36
N PHE A 306 -15.97 -0.93 10.50
CA PHE A 306 -15.10 -2.05 10.87
C PHE A 306 -15.84 -3.14 11.66
N ARG A 307 -17.15 -2.97 11.93
CA ARG A 307 -17.98 -3.91 12.70
C ARG A 307 -17.36 -4.25 14.06
N SER A 308 -16.74 -3.26 14.70
CA SER A 308 -16.01 -3.44 15.96
C SER A 308 -16.75 -2.74 17.10
N THR A 309 -17.27 -3.52 18.03
CA THR A 309 -17.86 -3.03 19.28
C THR A 309 -16.78 -2.45 20.20
N ASP A 310 -15.58 -3.05 20.18
CA ASP A 310 -14.46 -2.60 20.99
C ASP A 310 -13.98 -1.19 20.59
N LEU A 311 -14.01 -0.86 19.30
CA LEU A 311 -13.73 0.48 18.83
C LEU A 311 -14.70 1.51 19.39
N PHE A 312 -15.97 1.16 19.55
CA PHE A 312 -16.98 2.03 20.15
C PHE A 312 -16.80 2.14 21.67
N LEU A 313 -16.62 1.02 22.36
CA LEU A 313 -16.57 0.95 23.83
C LEU A 313 -15.24 1.47 24.40
N SER A 314 -14.10 1.13 23.81
CA SER A 314 -12.78 1.52 24.32
C SER A 314 -12.52 3.02 24.23
N LEU A 315 -13.11 3.70 23.26
CA LEU A 315 -12.97 5.15 23.09
C LEU A 315 -13.86 5.95 24.06
N ILE A 316 -14.83 5.32 24.72
CA ILE A 316 -15.60 5.95 25.80
C ILE A 316 -14.73 6.10 27.06
N HIS A 317 -13.82 5.17 27.32
CA HIS A 317 -12.95 5.19 28.49
C HIS A 317 -11.67 6.04 28.35
N ILE A 318 -11.31 6.47 27.13
CA ILE A 318 -10.13 7.34 26.89
C ILE A 318 -10.46 8.83 27.08
N SER A 319 -11.72 9.18 27.21
CA SER A 319 -12.20 10.57 27.29
C SER A 319 -12.60 11.05 28.69
N GLU A 320 -12.29 10.33 29.75
CA GLU A 320 -12.46 10.87 31.09
C GLU A 320 -11.14 11.36 31.67
N PRO A 321 -11.09 12.62 32.22
CA PRO A 321 -9.90 13.24 32.78
C PRO A 321 -9.45 12.61 34.09
#